data_4dc071677e1016069857bc4eddaa5671
#
_entry.id   4dc071677e1016069857bc4eddaa5671
#
_cell.length_a   1.000
_cell.length_b   1.000
_cell.length_c   1.000
_cell.angle_alpha   90.00
_cell.angle_beta   90.00
_cell.angle_gamma   90.00
#
_symmetry.space_group_name_H-M   'P 1'
#
loop_
_entity.id
_entity.type
_entity.pdbx_description
1 polymer ?
#
loop_
_entity_poly.entity_id
_entity_poly.type
_entity_poly.pdbx_seq_one_letter_code
_entity_poly.pdbx_strand_id
1 'polypeptide(L)'
;TAERARLAATGEGREFQPSAEAQQALRVRTFCVGPVSHKGPEAINREIDNFNAALAKTQVVEAFIPSVGPDNMGYLPDQNEFYSNQEDFLRDCAKAIRGEYKAILDAGFVLQIDTPVMKFNALGMEVPEFRKRFGLLVEVFNETLAGLPEDRIRLHLCYGGGRGPHSEDINLPEFIDLILQVKAAGFSYDQNPRHEWEWEIWKDTKLPEGKVLIPGCVGHTNDVIEHPELVRQRIVRLANLVGRENVIASSDCGFAQSVFGPKIHPDLVWAKLRSLSEGARLATKELWKR
;
A
#
# COMPACT_ATOMS: atom_id res chain seq x y z
N THR A 1 -2.83 -32.69 5.71
CA THR A 1 -1.63 -32.53 6.56
C THR A 1 -2.05 -31.95 7.91
N ALA A 2 -1.22 -32.11 8.96
CA ALA A 2 -1.50 -31.60 10.31
C ALA A 2 -1.75 -30.08 10.32
N GLU A 3 -1.09 -29.31 9.46
CA GLU A 3 -1.27 -27.87 9.27
C GLU A 3 -2.67 -27.52 8.76
N ARG A 4 -3.21 -28.29 7.79
CA ARG A 4 -4.56 -28.10 7.26
C ARG A 4 -5.64 -28.43 8.31
N ALA A 5 -5.39 -29.45 9.15
CA ALA A 5 -6.27 -29.78 10.26
C ALA A 5 -6.25 -28.72 11.36
N ARG A 6 -5.08 -28.11 11.64
CA ARG A 6 -4.91 -27.04 12.60
C ARG A 6 -5.63 -25.75 12.14
N LEU A 7 -5.50 -25.36 10.88
CA LEU A 7 -6.18 -24.20 10.29
C LEU A 7 -7.71 -24.39 10.26
N ALA A 8 -8.17 -25.60 9.98
CA ALA A 8 -9.59 -25.94 10.05
C ALA A 8 -10.14 -25.92 11.50
N ALA A 9 -9.31 -26.27 12.48
CA ALA A 9 -9.69 -26.26 13.90
C ALA A 9 -9.74 -24.86 14.51
N THR A 10 -9.00 -23.88 13.95
CA THR A 10 -9.03 -22.48 14.40
C THR A 10 -10.28 -21.72 13.98
N GLY A 11 -11.14 -22.31 13.15
CA GLY A 11 -12.39 -21.68 12.69
C GLY A 11 -12.21 -20.56 11.68
N GLU A 12 -11.03 -20.43 11.10
CA GLU A 12 -10.64 -19.35 10.18
C GLU A 12 -11.17 -19.50 8.73
N GLY A 13 -12.24 -20.18 8.55
CA GLY A 13 -13.04 -20.19 7.31
C GLY A 13 -14.47 -19.72 7.57
N ARG A 14 -14.79 -19.29 8.79
CA ARG A 14 -16.10 -18.75 9.09
C ARG A 14 -16.15 -17.28 8.72
N GLU A 15 -17.25 -16.87 8.12
CA GLU A 15 -17.53 -15.43 7.90
C GLU A 15 -17.23 -14.65 9.18
N PHE A 16 -16.34 -13.69 9.05
CA PHE A 16 -15.99 -12.80 10.14
C PHE A 16 -17.26 -12.00 10.53
N GLN A 17 -17.75 -12.27 11.70
CA GLN A 17 -18.79 -11.45 12.35
C GLN A 17 -18.08 -10.49 13.29
N PRO A 18 -18.08 -9.17 13.00
CA PRO A 18 -17.50 -8.20 13.92
C PRO A 18 -18.16 -8.31 15.30
N SER A 19 -17.40 -8.10 16.38
CA SER A 19 -17.99 -8.01 17.73
C SER A 19 -19.06 -6.93 17.79
N ALA A 20 -19.97 -7.02 18.77
CA ALA A 20 -21.00 -5.99 18.96
C ALA A 20 -20.40 -4.59 19.13
N GLU A 21 -19.25 -4.49 19.81
CA GLU A 21 -18.47 -3.24 19.95
C GLU A 21 -17.92 -2.74 18.61
N ALA A 22 -17.38 -3.66 17.80
CA ALA A 22 -16.91 -3.33 16.46
C ALA A 22 -18.06 -2.90 15.54
N GLN A 23 -19.23 -3.57 15.63
CA GLN A 23 -20.43 -3.16 14.89
C GLN A 23 -20.94 -1.79 15.34
N GLN A 24 -20.85 -1.48 16.63
CA GLN A 24 -21.21 -0.18 17.16
C GLN A 24 -20.20 0.90 16.74
N ALA A 25 -18.90 0.62 16.76
CA ALA A 25 -17.85 1.52 16.27
C ALA A 25 -18.01 1.84 14.77
N LEU A 26 -18.40 0.83 13.96
CA LEU A 26 -18.70 1.03 12.54
C LEU A 26 -19.96 1.89 12.27
N ARG A 27 -20.83 2.07 13.28
CA ARG A 27 -22.00 2.93 13.20
C ARG A 27 -21.72 4.39 13.57
N VAL A 28 -20.58 4.67 14.22
CA VAL A 28 -20.18 6.03 14.56
C VAL A 28 -19.67 6.71 13.29
N ARG A 29 -20.42 7.66 12.79
CA ARG A 29 -19.98 8.51 11.69
C ARG A 29 -19.13 9.64 12.24
N THR A 30 -17.94 9.81 11.69
CA THR A 30 -17.05 10.91 12.03
C THR A 30 -17.25 12.06 11.05
N PHE A 31 -17.41 13.29 11.54
CA PHE A 31 -17.59 14.48 10.73
C PHE A 31 -16.43 15.44 10.92
N CYS A 32 -16.00 16.06 9.83
CA CYS A 32 -15.05 17.16 9.87
C CYS A 32 -15.82 18.46 10.18
N VAL A 33 -15.71 18.94 11.41
CA VAL A 33 -16.43 20.13 11.91
C VAL A 33 -15.50 21.32 12.18
N GLY A 34 -14.22 21.22 11.80
CA GLY A 34 -13.22 22.27 12.00
C GLY A 34 -11.98 22.05 11.15
N PRO A 35 -11.00 22.97 11.21
CA PRO A 35 -9.78 22.87 10.40
C PRO A 35 -8.96 21.66 10.83
N VAL A 36 -8.45 20.92 9.83
CA VAL A 36 -7.53 19.79 10.06
C VAL A 36 -6.16 20.32 10.46
N SER A 37 -5.60 19.78 11.54
CA SER A 37 -4.26 20.15 11.99
C SER A 37 -3.54 18.94 12.62
N HIS A 38 -2.21 18.96 12.58
CA HIS A 38 -1.38 17.96 13.24
C HIS A 38 -1.42 18.15 14.77
N LYS A 39 -1.66 17.06 15.52
CA LYS A 39 -1.78 17.11 16.98
C LYS A 39 -0.44 17.06 17.74
N GLY A 40 0.66 16.96 17.01
CA GLY A 40 2.00 16.86 17.59
C GLY A 40 2.74 15.58 17.20
N PRO A 41 4.06 15.54 17.40
CA PRO A 41 4.92 14.46 16.93
C PRO A 41 4.98 13.25 17.88
N GLU A 42 4.31 13.27 19.03
CA GLU A 42 4.53 12.29 20.10
C GLU A 42 4.20 10.85 19.67
N ALA A 43 3.16 10.69 18.85
CA ALA A 43 2.75 9.37 18.38
C ALA A 43 3.80 8.79 17.42
N ILE A 44 4.19 9.54 16.40
CA ILE A 44 5.16 9.07 15.40
C ILE A 44 6.55 8.89 16.01
N ASN A 45 6.98 9.76 16.92
CA ASN A 45 8.26 9.61 17.61
C ASN A 45 8.32 8.31 18.42
N ARG A 46 7.25 7.97 19.15
CA ARG A 46 7.15 6.70 19.89
C ARG A 46 7.22 5.48 18.95
N GLU A 47 6.59 5.55 17.79
CA GLU A 47 6.66 4.47 16.79
C GLU A 47 8.07 4.33 16.21
N ILE A 48 8.73 5.43 15.91
CA ILE A 48 10.12 5.47 15.46
C ILE A 48 11.05 4.87 16.52
N ASP A 49 10.90 5.22 17.78
CA ASP A 49 11.70 4.69 18.89
C ASP A 49 11.50 3.18 19.05
N ASN A 50 10.24 2.71 19.03
CA ASN A 50 9.92 1.28 19.08
C ASN A 50 10.52 0.50 17.91
N PHE A 51 10.46 1.07 16.71
CA PHE A 51 10.99 0.42 15.52
C PHE A 51 12.51 0.38 15.54
N ASN A 52 13.17 1.46 15.95
CA ASN A 52 14.62 1.49 16.15
C ASN A 52 15.09 0.43 17.17
N ALA A 53 14.37 0.27 18.28
CA ALA A 53 14.67 -0.75 19.27
C ALA A 53 14.51 -2.18 18.74
N ALA A 54 13.58 -2.40 17.82
CA ALA A 54 13.41 -3.68 17.15
C ALA A 54 14.53 -3.93 16.11
N LEU A 55 14.87 -2.92 15.31
CA LEU A 55 15.91 -2.99 14.29
C LEU A 55 17.31 -3.24 14.88
N ALA A 56 17.59 -2.73 16.08
CA ALA A 56 18.86 -2.97 16.76
C ALA A 56 19.18 -4.46 16.99
N LYS A 57 18.18 -5.33 16.87
CA LYS A 57 18.29 -6.79 17.04
C LYS A 57 18.35 -7.57 15.73
N THR A 58 18.36 -6.88 14.59
CA THR A 58 18.28 -7.48 13.27
C THR A 58 19.28 -6.86 12.31
N GLN A 59 19.58 -7.58 11.22
CA GLN A 59 20.33 -7.03 10.10
C GLN A 59 19.40 -6.87 8.90
N VAL A 60 19.20 -5.64 8.47
CA VAL A 60 18.40 -5.30 7.30
C VAL A 60 19.20 -4.38 6.39
N VAL A 61 18.95 -4.42 5.10
CA VAL A 61 19.59 -3.50 4.14
C VAL A 61 18.98 -2.10 4.30
N GLU A 62 17.67 -2.04 4.41
CA GLU A 62 16.91 -0.81 4.53
C GLU A 62 15.59 -1.08 5.26
N ALA A 63 15.07 -0.08 5.95
CA ALA A 63 13.81 -0.16 6.66
C ALA A 63 12.88 0.98 6.23
N PHE A 64 11.58 0.73 6.27
CA PHE A 64 10.57 1.73 5.94
C PHE A 64 9.47 1.80 7.00
N ILE A 65 8.86 2.97 7.10
CA ILE A 65 7.67 3.19 7.91
C ILE A 65 6.53 3.66 7.00
N PRO A 66 5.37 2.98 7.00
CA PRO A 66 4.21 3.43 6.26
C PRO A 66 3.50 4.57 6.99
N SER A 67 2.99 5.51 6.20
CA SER A 67 2.09 6.57 6.64
C SER A 67 0.97 6.72 5.63
N VAL A 68 -0.19 7.19 6.07
CA VAL A 68 -1.35 7.33 5.19
C VAL A 68 -1.18 8.50 4.21
N GLY A 69 -1.72 8.36 3.03
CA GLY A 69 -1.88 9.49 2.11
C GLY A 69 -2.90 10.51 2.63
N PRO A 70 -2.81 11.79 2.21
CA PRO A 70 -3.77 12.82 2.63
C PRO A 70 -5.22 12.47 2.25
N ASP A 71 -5.43 11.70 1.18
CA ASP A 71 -6.71 11.17 0.75
C ASP A 71 -7.29 10.13 1.69
N ASN A 72 -6.46 9.49 2.52
CA ASN A 72 -6.87 8.44 3.44
C ASN A 72 -7.25 8.94 4.84
N MET A 73 -7.22 10.24 5.08
CA MET A 73 -7.50 10.82 6.40
C MET A 73 -9.01 10.88 6.76
N GLY A 74 -9.76 9.86 6.36
CA GLY A 74 -11.11 9.61 6.92
C GLY A 74 -12.26 10.29 6.23
N TYR A 75 -12.18 10.53 4.93
CA TYR A 75 -13.15 11.36 4.27
C TYR A 75 -14.11 10.63 3.32
N LEU A 76 -15.42 10.80 3.60
CA LEU A 76 -16.48 10.69 2.61
C LEU A 76 -17.08 12.10 2.39
N PRO A 77 -17.50 12.45 1.16
CA PRO A 77 -17.98 13.79 0.85
C PRO A 77 -19.10 14.31 1.77
N ASP A 78 -19.93 13.42 2.28
CA ASP A 78 -21.05 13.71 3.18
C ASP A 78 -20.65 13.81 4.66
N GLN A 79 -19.36 13.72 4.99
CA GLN A 79 -18.83 13.81 6.35
C GLN A 79 -18.04 15.12 6.59
N ASN A 80 -18.14 16.07 5.69
CA ASN A 80 -17.51 17.38 5.82
C ASN A 80 -18.58 18.48 6.04
N GLU A 81 -18.52 19.11 7.20
CA GLU A 81 -19.38 20.24 7.59
C GLU A 81 -18.60 21.56 7.70
N PHE A 82 -17.29 21.53 7.48
CA PHE A 82 -16.42 22.70 7.68
C PHE A 82 -15.88 23.27 6.37
N TYR A 83 -15.31 22.43 5.50
CA TYR A 83 -14.71 22.90 4.24
C TYR A 83 -15.76 23.10 3.15
N SER A 84 -15.63 24.17 2.38
CA SER A 84 -16.53 24.49 1.26
C SER A 84 -16.40 23.56 0.08
N ASN A 85 -15.23 22.88 -0.05
CA ASN A 85 -14.94 21.93 -1.11
C ASN A 85 -13.93 20.87 -0.64
N GLN A 86 -13.79 19.80 -1.43
CA GLN A 86 -12.88 18.69 -1.12
C GLN A 86 -11.41 19.04 -1.28
N GLU A 87 -11.08 19.93 -2.17
CA GLU A 87 -9.70 20.33 -2.43
C GLU A 87 -9.08 21.00 -1.23
N ASP A 88 -9.75 21.98 -0.62
CA ASP A 88 -9.30 22.66 0.59
C ASP A 88 -9.10 21.67 1.75
N PHE A 89 -10.04 20.74 1.93
CA PHE A 89 -9.90 19.67 2.93
C PHE A 89 -8.66 18.81 2.66
N LEU A 90 -8.48 18.35 1.41
CA LEU A 90 -7.35 17.50 1.02
C LEU A 90 -6.00 18.21 1.22
N ARG A 91 -5.92 19.50 0.88
CA ARG A 91 -4.71 20.30 1.05
C ARG A 91 -4.39 20.53 2.53
N ASP A 92 -5.38 20.69 3.39
CA ASP A 92 -5.13 20.82 4.84
C ASP A 92 -4.75 19.47 5.48
N CYS A 93 -5.34 18.36 5.03
CA CYS A 93 -4.86 17.02 5.39
C CYS A 93 -3.39 16.83 5.00
N ALA A 94 -3.02 17.25 3.79
CA ALA A 94 -1.66 17.17 3.27
C ALA A 94 -0.66 18.01 4.11
N LYS A 95 -1.04 19.22 4.48
CA LYS A 95 -0.24 20.06 5.39
C LYS A 95 -0.07 19.40 6.76
N ALA A 96 -1.15 18.84 7.30
CA ALA A 96 -1.13 18.18 8.62
C ALA A 96 -0.21 16.95 8.63
N ILE A 97 -0.32 16.06 7.62
CA ILE A 97 0.46 14.82 7.59
C ILE A 97 1.95 15.02 7.25
N ARG A 98 2.31 16.14 6.59
CA ARG A 98 3.70 16.42 6.19
C ARG A 98 4.68 16.38 7.37
N GLY A 99 4.24 16.76 8.57
CA GLY A 99 5.07 16.67 9.78
C GLY A 99 5.51 15.25 10.10
N GLU A 100 4.60 14.29 9.93
CA GLU A 100 4.87 12.87 10.12
C GLU A 100 5.81 12.33 9.03
N TYR A 101 5.58 12.67 7.76
CA TYR A 101 6.48 12.29 6.65
C TYR A 101 7.92 12.75 6.91
N LYS A 102 8.07 14.01 7.36
CA LYS A 102 9.37 14.55 7.69
C LYS A 102 10.02 13.82 8.85
N ALA A 103 9.30 13.51 9.92
CA ALA A 103 9.82 12.79 11.07
C ALA A 103 10.36 11.39 10.68
N ILE A 104 9.64 10.66 9.84
CA ILE A 104 10.05 9.35 9.32
C ILE A 104 11.36 9.45 8.53
N LEU A 105 11.44 10.41 7.61
CA LEU A 105 12.62 10.64 6.77
C LEU A 105 13.83 11.13 7.58
N ASP A 106 13.62 12.06 8.52
CA ASP A 106 14.68 12.56 9.42
C ASP A 106 15.23 11.48 10.34
N ALA A 107 14.40 10.48 10.70
CA ALA A 107 14.85 9.31 11.46
C ALA A 107 15.66 8.30 10.61
N GLY A 108 15.84 8.55 9.32
CA GLY A 108 16.64 7.72 8.42
C GLY A 108 15.87 6.56 7.77
N PHE A 109 14.55 6.51 7.87
CA PHE A 109 13.71 5.50 7.22
C PHE A 109 13.26 5.90 5.83
N VAL A 110 12.90 4.93 5.02
CA VAL A 110 12.12 5.15 3.81
C VAL A 110 10.68 5.43 4.22
N LEU A 111 10.09 6.47 3.68
CA LEU A 111 8.67 6.77 3.83
C LEU A 111 7.87 5.96 2.80
N GLN A 112 6.91 5.17 3.24
CA GLN A 112 5.89 4.61 2.35
C GLN A 112 4.59 5.40 2.55
N ILE A 113 4.01 5.91 1.46
CA ILE A 113 2.71 6.60 1.49
C ILE A 113 1.65 5.64 0.98
N ASP A 114 0.69 5.30 1.84
CA ASP A 114 -0.38 4.38 1.52
C ASP A 114 -1.61 5.13 0.96
N THR A 115 -1.94 4.85 -0.31
CA THR A 115 -3.06 5.45 -1.03
C THR A 115 -4.04 4.35 -1.49
N PRO A 116 -5.23 4.26 -0.88
CA PRO A 116 -6.23 3.26 -1.24
C PRO A 116 -7.04 3.69 -2.46
N VAL A 117 -6.62 3.28 -3.64
CA VAL A 117 -7.32 3.51 -4.93
C VAL A 117 -8.77 3.03 -4.87
N MET A 118 -9.05 1.96 -4.11
CA MET A 118 -10.41 1.41 -3.94
C MET A 118 -11.44 2.39 -3.38
N LYS A 119 -11.04 3.44 -2.68
CA LYS A 119 -12.00 4.45 -2.21
C LYS A 119 -12.72 5.14 -3.36
N PHE A 120 -12.07 5.29 -4.49
CA PHE A 120 -12.66 5.87 -5.69
C PHE A 120 -13.63 4.89 -6.35
N ASN A 121 -13.29 3.58 -6.36
CA ASN A 121 -14.18 2.53 -6.86
C ASN A 121 -15.46 2.40 -6.02
N ALA A 122 -15.33 2.47 -4.70
CA ALA A 122 -16.47 2.41 -3.77
C ALA A 122 -17.49 3.56 -3.98
N LEU A 123 -17.09 4.62 -4.69
CA LEU A 123 -17.94 5.73 -5.08
C LEU A 123 -18.63 5.51 -6.45
N GLY A 124 -18.41 4.36 -7.10
CA GLY A 124 -18.98 4.06 -8.42
C GLY A 124 -18.54 5.04 -9.50
N MET A 125 -17.26 5.41 -9.47
CA MET A 125 -16.74 6.51 -10.27
C MET A 125 -16.34 6.05 -11.67
N GLU A 126 -16.80 6.76 -12.69
CA GLU A 126 -16.36 6.53 -14.06
C GLU A 126 -14.89 6.99 -14.26
N VAL A 127 -14.17 6.35 -15.18
CA VAL A 127 -12.74 6.62 -15.43
C VAL A 127 -12.39 8.10 -15.59
N PRO A 128 -13.14 8.92 -16.38
CA PRO A 128 -12.82 10.36 -16.52
C PRO A 128 -12.90 11.14 -15.20
N GLU A 129 -13.89 10.87 -14.37
CA GLU A 129 -14.04 11.51 -13.06
C GLU A 129 -12.97 11.04 -12.09
N PHE A 130 -12.65 9.73 -12.10
CA PHE A 130 -11.53 9.17 -11.34
C PHE A 130 -10.23 9.86 -11.72
N ARG A 131 -9.89 9.94 -13.00
CA ARG A 131 -8.66 10.59 -13.47
C ARG A 131 -8.55 12.04 -13.03
N LYS A 132 -9.67 12.79 -13.07
CA LYS A 132 -9.71 14.17 -12.60
C LYS A 132 -9.37 14.27 -11.11
N ARG A 133 -10.00 13.45 -10.28
CA ARG A 133 -9.75 13.45 -8.82
C ARG A 133 -8.38 12.92 -8.46
N PHE A 134 -7.93 11.87 -9.15
CA PHE A 134 -6.60 11.33 -8.94
C PHE A 134 -5.51 12.30 -9.41
N GLY A 135 -5.75 13.06 -10.47
CA GLY A 135 -4.87 14.15 -10.92
C GLY A 135 -4.69 15.23 -9.84
N LEU A 136 -5.78 15.68 -9.22
CA LEU A 136 -5.72 16.60 -8.08
C LEU A 136 -4.92 15.99 -6.91
N LEU A 137 -5.12 14.70 -6.63
CA LEU A 137 -4.38 14.01 -5.57
C LEU A 137 -2.87 14.00 -5.88
N VAL A 138 -2.48 13.75 -7.13
CA VAL A 138 -1.07 13.79 -7.57
C VAL A 138 -0.47 15.19 -7.39
N GLU A 139 -1.20 16.25 -7.72
CA GLU A 139 -0.78 17.62 -7.47
C GLU A 139 -0.54 17.86 -5.98
N VAL A 140 -1.49 17.49 -5.13
CA VAL A 140 -1.40 17.63 -3.68
C VAL A 140 -0.26 16.79 -3.10
N PHE A 141 -0.02 15.56 -3.59
CA PHE A 141 1.16 14.78 -3.22
C PHE A 141 2.45 15.54 -3.54
N ASN A 142 2.58 16.03 -4.76
CA ASN A 142 3.80 16.71 -5.20
C ASN A 142 4.07 18.01 -4.43
N GLU A 143 3.03 18.73 -4.03
CA GLU A 143 3.13 19.89 -3.12
C GLU A 143 3.58 19.44 -1.72
N THR A 144 2.97 18.38 -1.19
CA THR A 144 3.28 17.83 0.15
C THR A 144 4.72 17.33 0.22
N LEU A 145 5.20 16.71 -0.86
CA LEU A 145 6.54 16.12 -0.95
C LEU A 145 7.62 17.12 -1.36
N ALA A 146 7.26 18.37 -1.71
CA ALA A 146 8.24 19.36 -2.15
C ALA A 146 9.37 19.55 -1.13
N GLY A 147 10.62 19.38 -1.60
CA GLY A 147 11.83 19.50 -0.77
C GLY A 147 12.13 18.30 0.14
N LEU A 148 11.35 17.21 0.05
CA LEU A 148 11.70 15.92 0.66
C LEU A 148 12.53 15.07 -0.31
N PRO A 149 13.39 14.16 0.18
CA PRO A 149 14.25 13.32 -0.66
C PRO A 149 13.40 12.27 -1.41
N GLU A 150 13.23 12.45 -2.70
CA GLU A 150 12.39 11.59 -3.57
C GLU A 150 12.87 10.14 -3.58
N ASP A 151 14.19 9.93 -3.52
CA ASP A 151 14.83 8.60 -3.48
C ASP A 151 14.52 7.80 -2.21
N ARG A 152 13.97 8.47 -1.20
CA ARG A 152 13.59 7.85 0.07
C ARG A 152 12.07 7.76 0.26
N ILE A 153 11.31 7.95 -0.80
CA ILE A 153 9.85 7.92 -0.77
C ILE A 153 9.35 6.83 -1.72
N ARG A 154 8.38 6.04 -1.27
CA ARG A 154 7.63 5.10 -2.09
C ARG A 154 6.13 5.29 -1.89
N LEU A 155 5.38 5.19 -2.98
CA LEU A 155 3.93 5.23 -3.00
C LEU A 155 3.39 3.81 -3.05
N HIS A 156 2.49 3.47 -2.15
CA HIS A 156 1.76 2.21 -2.19
C HIS A 156 0.32 2.45 -2.67
N LEU A 157 -0.04 1.75 -3.73
CA LEU A 157 -1.38 1.74 -4.31
C LEU A 157 -2.09 0.47 -3.85
N CYS A 158 -3.20 0.62 -3.15
CA CYS A 158 -3.95 -0.49 -2.59
C CYS A 158 -5.35 -0.54 -3.18
N TYR A 159 -5.72 -1.70 -3.72
CA TYR A 159 -7.11 -1.99 -4.13
C TYR A 159 -7.99 -2.46 -2.98
N GLY A 160 -7.42 -2.53 -1.76
CA GLY A 160 -8.11 -2.85 -0.52
C GLY A 160 -7.99 -4.29 -0.06
N GLY A 161 -8.20 -4.49 1.25
CA GLY A 161 -8.13 -5.79 1.91
C GLY A 161 -9.42 -6.60 1.85
N GLY A 162 -10.39 -6.21 1.04
CA GLY A 162 -11.64 -6.92 0.87
C GLY A 162 -11.44 -8.26 0.15
N ARG A 163 -12.21 -9.29 0.56
CA ARG A 163 -12.29 -10.58 -0.15
C ARG A 163 -13.37 -10.57 -1.25
N GLY A 164 -13.76 -9.38 -1.70
CA GLY A 164 -14.75 -9.22 -2.75
C GLY A 164 -14.24 -9.57 -4.15
N PRO A 165 -15.13 -9.55 -5.15
CA PRO A 165 -14.77 -9.94 -6.52
C PRO A 165 -13.87 -8.95 -7.25
N HIS A 166 -13.71 -7.72 -6.77
CA HIS A 166 -12.90 -6.67 -7.39
C HIS A 166 -13.26 -6.39 -8.87
N SER A 167 -14.50 -6.68 -9.28
CA SER A 167 -14.96 -6.56 -10.68
C SER A 167 -15.05 -5.12 -11.17
N GLU A 168 -15.22 -4.18 -10.23
CA GLU A 168 -15.44 -2.75 -10.51
C GLU A 168 -14.17 -1.91 -10.32
N ASP A 169 -13.02 -2.55 -10.04
CA ASP A 169 -11.76 -1.84 -9.84
C ASP A 169 -11.32 -1.14 -11.14
N ILE A 170 -10.88 0.10 -11.02
CA ILE A 170 -10.26 0.84 -12.11
C ILE A 170 -8.85 0.26 -12.33
N ASN A 171 -8.60 -0.23 -13.54
CA ASN A 171 -7.35 -0.92 -13.85
C ASN A 171 -6.16 0.08 -13.92
N LEU A 172 -4.98 -0.39 -13.57
CA LEU A 172 -3.75 0.41 -13.58
C LEU A 172 -3.48 1.13 -14.93
N PRO A 173 -3.72 0.53 -16.10
CA PRO A 173 -3.55 1.22 -17.38
C PRO A 173 -4.33 2.53 -17.51
N GLU A 174 -5.45 2.67 -16.81
CA GLU A 174 -6.28 3.85 -16.88
C GLU A 174 -5.66 5.10 -16.20
N PHE A 175 -4.60 4.92 -15.38
CA PHE A 175 -4.04 6.02 -14.59
C PHE A 175 -2.53 5.91 -14.28
N ILE A 176 -1.81 4.98 -14.92
CA ILE A 176 -0.37 4.81 -14.70
C ILE A 176 0.41 6.10 -15.02
N ASP A 177 -0.01 6.84 -16.02
CA ASP A 177 0.58 8.11 -16.42
C ASP A 177 0.49 9.17 -15.31
N LEU A 178 -0.56 9.15 -14.50
CA LEU A 178 -0.73 10.03 -13.34
C LEU A 178 0.17 9.58 -12.18
N ILE A 179 0.22 8.27 -11.90
CA ILE A 179 1.06 7.73 -10.83
C ILE A 179 2.53 8.06 -11.05
N LEU A 180 3.03 7.90 -12.27
CA LEU A 180 4.42 8.15 -12.61
C LEU A 180 4.84 9.62 -12.46
N GLN A 181 3.89 10.54 -12.30
CA GLN A 181 4.15 11.96 -12.00
C GLN A 181 4.38 12.22 -10.51
N VAL A 182 4.05 11.28 -9.62
CA VAL A 182 4.30 11.44 -8.18
C VAL A 182 5.80 11.47 -7.91
N LYS A 183 6.24 12.42 -7.08
CA LYS A 183 7.64 12.57 -6.66
C LYS A 183 8.02 11.53 -5.60
N ALA A 184 7.98 10.27 -5.99
CA ALA A 184 8.41 9.12 -5.22
C ALA A 184 9.25 8.22 -6.11
N ALA A 185 10.33 7.66 -5.60
CA ALA A 185 11.16 6.74 -6.37
C ALA A 185 10.56 5.33 -6.46
N GLY A 186 9.86 4.86 -5.42
CA GLY A 186 9.26 3.54 -5.39
C GLY A 186 7.76 3.54 -5.67
N PHE A 187 7.29 2.57 -6.47
CA PHE A 187 5.87 2.34 -6.71
C PHE A 187 5.51 0.92 -6.29
N SER A 188 4.83 0.80 -5.14
CA SER A 188 4.29 -0.46 -4.64
C SER A 188 2.82 -0.58 -5.04
N TYR A 189 2.43 -1.73 -5.57
CA TYR A 189 1.07 -1.95 -6.04
C TYR A 189 0.66 -3.42 -5.97
N ASP A 190 -0.63 -3.62 -5.77
CA ASP A 190 -1.22 -4.95 -5.69
C ASP A 190 -1.15 -5.65 -7.04
N GLN A 191 -0.76 -6.93 -7.01
CA GLN A 191 -0.86 -7.86 -8.14
C GLN A 191 -1.74 -9.07 -7.76
N ASN A 192 -2.84 -8.84 -7.03
CA ASN A 192 -3.80 -9.90 -6.75
C ASN A 192 -4.30 -10.53 -8.06
N PRO A 193 -4.95 -11.70 -8.04
CA PRO A 193 -5.34 -12.39 -9.27
C PRO A 193 -6.18 -11.56 -10.26
N ARG A 194 -6.91 -10.54 -9.77
CA ARG A 194 -7.67 -9.62 -10.62
C ARG A 194 -6.77 -8.65 -11.40
N HIS A 195 -5.64 -8.25 -10.80
CA HIS A 195 -4.72 -7.25 -11.33
C HIS A 195 -3.40 -7.85 -11.86
N GLU A 196 -3.18 -9.15 -11.72
CA GLU A 196 -1.92 -9.78 -12.14
C GLU A 196 -1.59 -9.58 -13.62
N TRP A 197 -2.59 -9.49 -14.48
CA TRP A 197 -2.41 -9.25 -15.93
C TRP A 197 -1.84 -7.86 -16.25
N GLU A 198 -1.96 -6.91 -15.34
CA GLU A 198 -1.56 -5.50 -15.54
C GLU A 198 -0.05 -5.31 -15.67
N TRP A 199 0.76 -6.36 -15.40
CA TRP A 199 2.18 -6.32 -15.73
C TRP A 199 2.44 -6.02 -17.21
N GLU A 200 1.48 -6.30 -18.09
CA GLU A 200 1.60 -6.07 -19.52
C GLU A 200 1.76 -4.60 -19.89
N ILE A 201 1.30 -3.69 -19.04
CA ILE A 201 1.44 -2.24 -19.27
C ILE A 201 2.91 -1.81 -19.43
N TRP A 202 3.82 -2.53 -18.76
CA TRP A 202 5.25 -2.23 -18.83
C TRP A 202 5.92 -2.62 -20.13
N LYS A 203 5.19 -3.24 -21.07
CA LYS A 203 5.66 -3.46 -22.45
C LYS A 203 5.69 -2.15 -23.25
N ASP A 204 4.74 -1.27 -22.97
CA ASP A 204 4.50 -0.03 -23.72
C ASP A 204 4.75 1.23 -22.89
N THR A 205 4.81 1.09 -21.55
CA THR A 205 5.08 2.19 -20.62
C THR A 205 6.53 2.15 -20.18
N LYS A 206 7.27 3.21 -20.49
CA LYS A 206 8.66 3.35 -20.02
C LYS A 206 8.65 3.78 -18.55
N LEU A 207 9.30 2.99 -17.69
CA LEU A 207 9.56 3.39 -16.31
C LEU A 207 10.56 4.58 -16.35
N PRO A 208 10.24 5.74 -15.72
CA PRO A 208 11.15 6.87 -15.68
C PRO A 208 12.44 6.52 -14.94
N GLU A 209 13.54 7.19 -15.31
CA GLU A 209 14.84 7.00 -14.67
C GLU A 209 14.77 7.29 -13.18
N GLY A 210 15.43 6.48 -12.37
CA GLY A 210 15.42 6.57 -10.91
C GLY A 210 14.17 6.01 -10.23
N LYS A 211 13.20 5.52 -10.99
CA LYS A 211 12.00 4.87 -10.43
C LYS A 211 12.20 3.35 -10.28
N VAL A 212 11.56 2.79 -9.27
CA VAL A 212 11.62 1.37 -8.92
C VAL A 212 10.19 0.82 -8.76
N LEU A 213 9.93 -0.34 -9.34
CA LEU A 213 8.69 -1.08 -9.14
C LEU A 213 8.80 -1.99 -7.93
N ILE A 214 7.75 -2.00 -7.11
CA ILE A 214 7.64 -2.83 -5.92
C ILE A 214 6.34 -3.65 -6.03
N PRO A 215 6.29 -4.62 -6.96
CA PRO A 215 5.07 -5.39 -7.22
C PRO A 215 4.75 -6.35 -6.08
N GLY A 216 3.46 -6.52 -5.80
CA GLY A 216 2.98 -7.59 -4.94
C GLY A 216 3.22 -8.96 -5.58
N CYS A 217 4.09 -9.74 -4.99
CA CYS A 217 4.41 -11.10 -5.43
C CYS A 217 3.73 -12.19 -4.60
N VAL A 218 3.16 -11.81 -3.45
CA VAL A 218 2.34 -12.68 -2.59
C VAL A 218 1.11 -11.91 -2.12
N GLY A 219 -0.04 -12.58 -2.17
CA GLY A 219 -1.32 -11.96 -1.86
C GLY A 219 -1.57 -11.81 -0.36
N HIS A 220 -2.26 -10.75 0.03
CA HIS A 220 -2.59 -10.43 1.41
C HIS A 220 -4.06 -10.75 1.78
N THR A 221 -4.90 -11.09 0.81
CA THR A 221 -6.35 -11.31 1.03
C THR A 221 -6.78 -12.76 0.96
N ASN A 222 -5.86 -13.69 0.70
CA ASN A 222 -6.16 -15.10 0.55
C ASN A 222 -5.22 -15.99 1.38
N ASP A 223 -5.66 -17.22 1.64
CA ASP A 223 -4.95 -18.20 2.45
C ASP A 223 -4.01 -19.10 1.61
N VAL A 224 -3.86 -18.84 0.32
CA VAL A 224 -2.97 -19.58 -0.57
C VAL A 224 -1.54 -19.09 -0.37
N ILE A 225 -0.61 -19.99 -0.08
CA ILE A 225 0.82 -19.71 -0.05
C ILE A 225 1.33 -19.89 -1.48
N GLU A 226 1.76 -18.80 -2.09
CA GLU A 226 2.34 -18.80 -3.43
C GLU A 226 3.60 -19.66 -3.46
N HIS A 227 3.76 -20.45 -4.52
CA HIS A 227 4.99 -21.24 -4.68
C HIS A 227 6.18 -20.33 -5.01
N PRO A 228 7.38 -20.51 -4.42
CA PRO A 228 8.54 -19.64 -4.67
C PRO A 228 8.89 -19.49 -6.16
N GLU A 229 8.66 -20.54 -6.95
CA GLU A 229 8.86 -20.49 -8.39
C GLU A 229 7.90 -19.52 -9.09
N LEU A 230 6.64 -19.40 -8.64
CA LEU A 230 5.70 -18.40 -9.16
C LEU A 230 6.16 -16.98 -8.79
N VAL A 231 6.62 -16.78 -7.57
CA VAL A 231 7.21 -15.51 -7.13
C VAL A 231 8.41 -15.14 -7.99
N ARG A 232 9.33 -16.09 -8.25
CA ARG A 232 10.45 -15.89 -9.18
C ARG A 232 9.98 -15.43 -10.56
N GLN A 233 8.99 -16.10 -11.14
CA GLN A 233 8.46 -15.78 -12.47
C GLN A 233 7.88 -14.36 -12.52
N ARG A 234 7.14 -13.93 -11.48
CA ARG A 234 6.61 -12.57 -11.37
C ARG A 234 7.71 -11.52 -11.38
N ILE A 235 8.76 -11.74 -10.59
CA ILE A 235 9.92 -10.83 -10.50
C ILE A 235 10.67 -10.77 -11.83
N VAL A 236 11.05 -11.92 -12.39
CA VAL A 236 11.85 -12.00 -13.62
C VAL A 236 11.11 -11.39 -14.82
N ARG A 237 9.80 -11.61 -14.88
CA ARG A 237 8.95 -11.02 -15.94
C ARG A 237 9.03 -9.49 -15.94
N LEU A 238 8.89 -8.85 -14.80
CA LEU A 238 8.98 -7.40 -14.69
C LEU A 238 10.43 -6.91 -14.88
N ALA A 239 11.41 -7.59 -14.30
CA ALA A 239 12.82 -7.25 -14.44
C ALA A 239 13.30 -7.25 -15.89
N ASN A 240 12.76 -8.12 -16.73
CA ASN A 240 13.05 -8.15 -18.16
C ASN A 240 12.43 -6.98 -18.94
N LEU A 241 11.39 -6.33 -18.40
CA LEU A 241 10.73 -5.19 -19.03
C LEU A 241 11.31 -3.85 -18.60
N VAL A 242 11.55 -3.69 -17.28
CA VAL A 242 11.95 -2.40 -16.72
C VAL A 242 13.39 -2.33 -16.24
N GLY A 243 14.15 -3.42 -16.37
CA GLY A 243 15.51 -3.55 -15.84
C GLY A 243 15.51 -4.25 -14.46
N ARG A 244 16.45 -5.16 -14.27
CA ARG A 244 16.56 -5.98 -13.04
C ARG A 244 16.90 -5.15 -11.80
N GLU A 245 17.53 -4.00 -11.99
CA GLU A 245 17.89 -3.04 -10.96
C GLU A 245 16.67 -2.28 -10.42
N ASN A 246 15.56 -2.28 -11.17
CA ASN A 246 14.38 -1.47 -10.95
C ASN A 246 13.20 -2.29 -10.40
N VAL A 247 13.43 -3.47 -9.83
CA VAL A 247 12.36 -4.31 -9.26
C VAL A 247 12.71 -4.78 -7.86
N ILE A 248 11.83 -4.54 -6.91
CA ILE A 248 11.91 -5.02 -5.52
C ILE A 248 10.66 -5.87 -5.24
N ALA A 249 10.84 -7.13 -4.86
CA ALA A 249 9.72 -8.02 -4.53
C ALA A 249 9.03 -7.61 -3.23
N SER A 250 7.69 -7.62 -3.21
CA SER A 250 6.87 -7.26 -2.05
C SER A 250 5.66 -8.19 -1.89
N SER A 251 4.93 -8.06 -0.77
CA SER A 251 3.53 -8.47 -0.70
C SER A 251 2.65 -7.43 -1.36
N ASP A 252 1.43 -7.83 -1.76
CA ASP A 252 0.45 -6.88 -2.31
C ASP A 252 0.23 -5.70 -1.37
N CYS A 253 -0.02 -6.00 -0.10
CA CYS A 253 -0.27 -5.02 0.95
C CYS A 253 0.10 -5.62 2.32
N GLY A 254 -0.21 -4.91 3.42
CA GLY A 254 -0.10 -5.45 4.77
C GLY A 254 -1.15 -6.54 5.04
N PHE A 255 -0.81 -7.53 5.86
CA PHE A 255 -1.68 -8.69 6.17
C PHE A 255 -2.73 -8.41 7.24
N ALA A 256 -2.70 -7.24 7.88
CA ALA A 256 -3.65 -6.82 8.92
C ALA A 256 -4.34 -5.52 8.52
N GLN A 257 -5.20 -5.60 7.50
CA GLN A 257 -5.85 -4.45 6.85
C GLN A 257 -6.80 -3.67 7.76
N SER A 258 -7.35 -4.30 8.80
CA SER A 258 -8.30 -3.67 9.70
C SER A 258 -8.24 -4.32 11.07
N VAL A 259 -8.49 -3.53 12.12
CA VAL A 259 -8.64 -4.04 13.48
C VAL A 259 -9.85 -4.97 13.57
N PHE A 260 -10.88 -4.71 12.78
CA PHE A 260 -12.17 -5.41 12.80
C PHE A 260 -12.38 -6.36 11.61
N GLY A 261 -11.52 -6.32 10.61
CA GLY A 261 -11.62 -7.13 9.39
C GLY A 261 -11.07 -8.56 9.55
N PRO A 262 -11.33 -9.43 8.58
CA PRO A 262 -10.73 -10.75 8.54
C PRO A 262 -9.21 -10.62 8.47
N LYS A 263 -8.52 -11.45 9.26
CA LYS A 263 -7.06 -11.48 9.33
C LYS A 263 -6.54 -12.77 8.74
N ILE A 264 -5.42 -12.69 8.05
CA ILE A 264 -4.67 -13.88 7.68
C ILE A 264 -3.97 -14.44 8.94
N HIS A 265 -4.02 -15.77 9.13
CA HIS A 265 -3.37 -16.37 10.28
C HIS A 265 -1.85 -16.07 10.28
N PRO A 266 -1.24 -15.73 11.43
CA PRO A 266 0.18 -15.36 11.48
C PRO A 266 1.11 -16.41 10.87
N ASP A 267 0.84 -17.71 11.05
CA ASP A 267 1.64 -18.79 10.45
C ASP A 267 1.59 -18.75 8.91
N LEU A 268 0.43 -18.40 8.32
CA LEU A 268 0.30 -18.22 6.87
C LEU A 268 1.07 -16.99 6.40
N VAL A 269 1.01 -15.88 7.16
CA VAL A 269 1.79 -14.68 6.86
C VAL A 269 3.28 -15.02 6.79
N TRP A 270 3.81 -15.71 7.81
CA TRP A 270 5.21 -16.13 7.82
C TRP A 270 5.55 -17.11 6.70
N ALA A 271 4.62 -17.99 6.33
CA ALA A 271 4.82 -18.90 5.20
C ALA A 271 4.86 -18.17 3.86
N LYS A 272 3.97 -17.17 3.66
CA LYS A 272 3.99 -16.30 2.47
C LYS A 272 5.28 -15.47 2.39
N LEU A 273 5.73 -14.89 3.51
CA LEU A 273 7.00 -14.14 3.55
C LEU A 273 8.21 -15.02 3.29
N ARG A 274 8.22 -16.27 3.75
CA ARG A 274 9.27 -17.24 3.39
C ARG A 274 9.25 -17.54 1.89
N SER A 275 8.07 -17.73 1.31
CA SER A 275 7.91 -17.95 -0.13
C SER A 275 8.38 -16.74 -0.94
N LEU A 276 8.04 -15.53 -0.51
CA LEU A 276 8.50 -14.29 -1.10
C LEU A 276 10.04 -14.20 -1.11
N SER A 277 10.65 -14.43 0.05
CA SER A 277 12.12 -14.40 0.21
C SER A 277 12.82 -15.44 -0.65
N GLU A 278 12.32 -16.68 -0.69
CA GLU A 278 12.90 -17.75 -1.52
C GLU A 278 12.72 -17.45 -3.00
N GLY A 279 11.55 -16.99 -3.44
CA GLY A 279 11.31 -16.59 -4.83
C GLY A 279 12.20 -15.44 -5.28
N ALA A 280 12.41 -14.44 -4.42
CA ALA A 280 13.33 -13.33 -4.67
C ALA A 280 14.79 -13.83 -4.80
N ARG A 281 15.21 -14.78 -3.95
CA ARG A 281 16.53 -15.42 -4.04
C ARG A 281 16.71 -16.17 -5.37
N LEU A 282 15.69 -16.91 -5.81
CA LEU A 282 15.72 -17.62 -7.11
C LEU A 282 15.79 -16.64 -8.28
N ALA A 283 15.01 -15.56 -8.25
CA ALA A 283 15.04 -14.51 -9.27
C ALA A 283 16.41 -13.82 -9.32
N THR A 284 16.99 -13.50 -8.16
CA THR A 284 18.32 -12.89 -8.07
C THR A 284 19.39 -13.80 -8.69
N LYS A 285 19.35 -15.11 -8.39
CA LYS A 285 20.27 -16.09 -8.98
C LYS A 285 20.19 -16.11 -10.51
N GLU A 286 18.99 -16.05 -11.07
CA GLU A 286 18.76 -16.03 -12.51
C GLU A 286 19.23 -14.72 -13.15
N LEU A 287 18.77 -13.59 -12.62
CA LEU A 287 18.98 -12.27 -13.21
C LEU A 287 20.45 -11.80 -13.09
N TRP A 288 21.14 -12.18 -12.02
CA TRP A 288 22.50 -11.74 -11.73
C TRP A 288 23.55 -12.83 -11.97
N LYS A 289 23.11 -14.05 -12.39
CA LYS A 289 23.99 -15.20 -12.64
C LYS A 289 24.97 -15.49 -11.47
N ARG A 290 24.44 -15.39 -10.25
CA ARG A 290 25.18 -15.58 -8.99
C ARG A 290 24.72 -16.82 -8.24
#